data_14d695dcad191b58708409c70942cb81
#
_entry.id   14d695dcad191b58708409c70942cb81
#
_cell.length_a   1.000
_cell.length_b   1.000
_cell.length_c   1.000
_cell.angle_alpha   90.00
_cell.angle_beta   90.00
_cell.angle_gamma   90.00
#
_symmetry.space_group_name_H-M   'P 1'
#
loop_
_entity.id
_entity.type
_entity.pdbx_description
1 polymer ?
#
loop_
_entity_poly.entity_id
_entity_poly.type
_entity_poly.pdbx_seq_one_letter_code
_entity_poly.pdbx_strand_id
1 'polypeptide(L)'
;MDAHIDEQRQLGNQSLSRLAFQLYVPVDRGLAKSLIQRVKTAGYKSLWITVDTSVLGKRTADRYLQAQEALHQGGHEQVKDTGSGNGFTLAFGGRPLPGFFDPGLSWEDLSWISREWNGPVVLKGIQAVEDVKLAVQHGVQDVLLSNHGGRQMHSAPSALMTLLEIRKYYIEAFDKLEVFVDGGLRDGAAVLKALCLSAKVVGVGRPNFYAMEAYGVEGVEKCTDRKHIPD
;
A
#
# COMPACT_ATOMS: atom_id res chain seq x y z
N MET A 1 6.19 15.37 6.41
CA MET A 1 7.01 14.59 5.46
C MET A 1 8.46 14.96 5.61
N ASP A 2 8.76 16.22 5.61
CA ASP A 2 10.14 16.67 5.73
C ASP A 2 10.78 16.20 7.06
N ALA A 3 10.04 16.30 8.18
CA ALA A 3 10.50 15.78 9.47
C ALA A 3 10.78 14.27 9.47
N HIS A 4 9.95 13.48 8.81
CA HIS A 4 10.15 12.03 8.72
C HIS A 4 11.32 11.65 7.80
N ILE A 5 11.55 12.42 6.74
CA ILE A 5 12.70 12.24 5.84
C ILE A 5 13.99 12.61 6.59
N ASP A 6 13.97 13.66 7.40
CA ASP A 6 15.15 14.09 8.17
C ASP A 6 15.46 13.13 9.33
N GLU A 7 14.45 12.59 9.99
CA GLU A 7 14.62 11.56 11.02
C GLU A 7 15.20 10.26 10.43
N GLN A 8 14.79 9.87 9.24
CA GLN A 8 15.33 8.71 8.52
C GLN A 8 16.78 8.94 8.06
N ARG A 9 17.18 10.17 7.74
CA ARG A 9 18.58 10.52 7.46
C ARG A 9 19.48 10.37 8.68
N GLN A 10 18.98 10.61 9.87
CA GLN A 10 19.71 10.45 11.13
C GLN A 10 19.94 8.97 11.51
N LEU A 11 19.09 8.05 11.04
CA LEU A 11 19.22 6.60 11.31
C LEU A 11 20.30 5.89 10.47
N GLY A 12 20.99 6.61 9.62
CA GLY A 12 22.11 6.13 8.82
C GLY A 12 21.72 5.44 7.50
N ASN A 13 22.61 5.53 6.53
CA ASN A 13 22.38 5.12 5.13
C ASN A 13 21.99 3.63 4.94
N GLN A 14 22.27 2.75 5.91
CA GLN A 14 21.93 1.32 5.82
C GLN A 14 20.45 1.03 6.04
N SER A 15 19.74 1.87 6.80
CA SER A 15 18.30 1.68 7.07
C SER A 15 17.45 2.08 5.87
N LEU A 16 17.83 3.11 5.12
CA LEU A 16 17.12 3.60 3.95
C LEU A 16 17.17 2.65 2.73
N SER A 17 18.17 1.76 2.69
CA SER A 17 18.34 0.80 1.58
C SER A 17 17.20 -0.22 1.46
N ARG A 18 16.33 -0.31 2.46
CA ARG A 18 15.19 -1.24 2.50
C ARG A 18 13.83 -0.54 2.40
N LEU A 19 13.80 0.79 2.29
CA LEU A 19 12.55 1.52 2.25
C LEU A 19 12.00 1.63 0.82
N ALA A 20 10.73 1.33 0.70
CA ALA A 20 9.91 1.58 -0.47
C ALA A 20 9.00 2.79 -0.24
N PHE A 21 8.79 3.61 -1.25
CA PHE A 21 7.84 4.71 -1.18
C PHE A 21 6.54 4.35 -1.89
N GLN A 22 5.43 4.40 -1.17
CA GLN A 22 4.10 4.20 -1.76
C GLN A 22 3.57 5.52 -2.31
N LEU A 23 3.32 5.55 -3.61
CA LEU A 23 2.78 6.69 -4.34
C LEU A 23 1.32 6.45 -4.72
N TYR A 24 0.46 7.36 -4.34
CA TYR A 24 -0.83 7.58 -4.97
C TYR A 24 -0.63 8.68 -6.01
N VAL A 25 -0.83 8.36 -7.28
CA VAL A 25 -0.56 9.32 -8.35
C VAL A 25 -1.59 10.45 -8.31
N PRO A 26 -1.19 11.71 -8.08
CA PRO A 26 -2.12 12.82 -8.11
C PRO A 26 -2.50 13.21 -9.54
N VAL A 27 -3.66 13.86 -9.67
CA VAL A 27 -4.14 14.43 -10.97
C VAL A 27 -3.11 15.42 -11.53
N ASP A 28 -2.52 16.23 -10.65
CA ASP A 28 -1.44 17.14 -11.03
C ASP A 28 -0.14 16.36 -11.28
N ARG A 29 0.20 16.20 -12.55
CA ARG A 29 1.43 15.52 -12.98
C ARG A 29 2.71 16.25 -12.58
N GLY A 30 2.66 17.57 -12.42
CA GLY A 30 3.79 18.37 -11.92
C GLY A 30 4.10 18.02 -10.46
N LEU A 31 3.05 17.94 -9.64
CA LEU A 31 3.16 17.47 -8.26
C LEU A 31 3.67 16.02 -8.18
N ALA A 32 3.14 15.12 -9.02
CA ALA A 32 3.60 13.73 -9.09
C ALA A 32 5.09 13.63 -9.37
N LYS A 33 5.59 14.35 -10.38
CA LYS A 33 7.01 14.38 -10.73
C LYS A 33 7.86 14.94 -9.60
N SER A 34 7.42 16.04 -8.99
CA SER A 34 8.11 16.65 -7.83
C SER A 34 8.24 15.65 -6.67
N LEU A 35 7.16 14.91 -6.34
CA LEU A 35 7.17 13.87 -5.31
C LEU A 35 8.16 12.76 -5.65
N ILE A 36 8.15 12.25 -6.90
CA ILE A 36 9.09 11.21 -7.35
C ILE A 36 10.54 11.67 -7.20
N GLN A 37 10.87 12.90 -7.61
CA GLN A 37 12.23 13.43 -7.49
C GLN A 37 12.66 13.60 -6.02
N ARG A 38 11.77 14.06 -5.15
CA ARG A 38 12.05 14.16 -3.70
C ARG A 38 12.31 12.78 -3.09
N VAL A 39 11.51 11.79 -3.43
CA VAL A 39 11.65 10.41 -2.97
C VAL A 39 12.97 9.80 -3.44
N LYS A 40 13.34 10.06 -4.69
CA LYS A 40 14.63 9.65 -5.27
C LYS A 40 15.81 10.28 -4.53
N THR A 41 15.75 11.60 -4.30
CA THR A 41 16.77 12.35 -3.56
C THR A 41 16.87 11.87 -2.10
N ALA A 42 15.76 11.47 -1.48
CA ALA A 42 15.73 10.91 -0.14
C ALA A 42 16.35 9.51 -0.03
N GLY A 43 16.65 8.84 -1.16
CA GLY A 43 17.37 7.56 -1.18
C GLY A 43 16.51 6.32 -1.13
N TYR A 44 15.18 6.42 -1.33
CA TYR A 44 14.31 5.26 -1.47
C TYR A 44 14.74 4.39 -2.66
N LYS A 45 14.53 3.08 -2.57
CA LYS A 45 15.04 2.11 -3.57
C LYS A 45 13.96 1.57 -4.49
N SER A 46 12.70 1.62 -4.11
CA SER A 46 11.58 1.23 -4.96
C SER A 46 10.40 2.18 -4.83
N LEU A 47 9.66 2.32 -5.92
CA LEU A 47 8.45 3.12 -6.01
C LEU A 47 7.24 2.19 -6.12
N TRP A 48 6.33 2.27 -5.18
CA TRP A 48 5.13 1.44 -5.13
C TRP A 48 3.91 2.26 -5.54
N ILE A 49 3.42 2.03 -6.74
CA ILE A 49 2.28 2.76 -7.32
C ILE A 49 0.99 2.08 -6.89
N THR A 50 0.15 2.81 -6.17
CA THR A 50 -1.16 2.30 -5.73
C THR A 50 -2.18 2.48 -6.85
N VAL A 51 -2.71 1.35 -7.36
CA VAL A 51 -3.63 1.32 -8.50
C VAL A 51 -5.07 0.94 -8.12
N ASP A 52 -5.30 0.50 -6.89
CA ASP A 52 -6.62 0.08 -6.37
C ASP A 52 -7.42 1.23 -5.74
N THR A 53 -6.95 2.47 -5.84
CA THR A 53 -7.55 3.65 -5.19
C THR A 53 -7.74 4.80 -6.18
N SER A 54 -8.28 4.53 -7.35
CA SER A 54 -8.73 5.58 -8.28
C SER A 54 -9.87 6.41 -7.69
N VAL A 55 -10.74 5.77 -6.89
CA VAL A 55 -11.77 6.42 -6.07
C VAL A 55 -11.71 5.85 -4.65
N LEU A 56 -11.78 6.74 -3.66
CA LEU A 56 -11.72 6.31 -2.26
C LEU A 56 -12.97 5.52 -1.88
N GLY A 57 -12.80 4.32 -1.34
CA GLY A 57 -13.87 3.48 -0.83
C GLY A 57 -14.69 4.16 0.27
N LYS A 58 -15.98 3.86 0.35
CA LYS A 58 -16.91 4.50 1.32
C LYS A 58 -16.51 4.25 2.78
N ARG A 59 -15.88 3.11 3.10
CA ARG A 59 -15.43 2.73 4.45
C ARG A 59 -16.52 2.98 5.51
N THR A 60 -17.67 2.37 5.31
CA THR A 60 -18.87 2.60 6.12
C THR A 60 -18.65 2.36 7.62
N ALA A 61 -17.84 1.37 8.00
CA ALA A 61 -17.48 1.11 9.39
C ALA A 61 -16.71 2.29 10.02
N ASP A 62 -15.70 2.82 9.31
CA ASP A 62 -14.92 3.97 9.80
C ASP A 62 -15.85 5.20 9.98
N ARG A 63 -16.78 5.41 9.05
CA ARG A 63 -17.76 6.52 9.13
C ARG A 63 -18.74 6.34 10.29
N TYR A 64 -19.18 5.12 10.54
CA TYR A 64 -20.07 4.82 11.66
C TYR A 64 -19.40 5.08 13.00
N LEU A 65 -18.15 4.64 13.18
CA LEU A 65 -17.37 4.93 14.37
C LEU A 65 -17.16 6.43 14.58
N GLN A 66 -16.78 7.17 13.55
CA GLN A 66 -16.63 8.63 13.62
C GLN A 66 -17.93 9.33 14.03
N ALA A 67 -19.08 8.85 13.51
CA ALA A 67 -20.37 9.41 13.89
C ALA A 67 -20.71 9.11 15.36
N GLN A 68 -20.40 7.90 15.86
CA GLN A 68 -20.58 7.55 17.26
C GLN A 68 -19.68 8.40 18.18
N GLU A 69 -18.41 8.58 17.83
CA GLU A 69 -17.48 9.43 18.58
C GLU A 69 -17.96 10.89 18.65
N ALA A 70 -18.43 11.44 17.54
CA ALA A 70 -18.99 12.79 17.50
C ALA A 70 -20.21 12.95 18.40
N LEU A 71 -21.11 11.95 18.45
CA LEU A 71 -22.25 11.94 19.35
C LEU A 71 -21.84 11.89 20.83
N HIS A 72 -20.83 11.10 21.18
CA HIS A 72 -20.33 10.96 22.56
C HIS A 72 -19.63 12.24 23.04
N GLN A 73 -19.02 13.01 22.15
CA GLN A 73 -18.34 14.28 22.47
C GLN A 73 -19.33 15.47 22.56
N GLY A 74 -20.65 15.22 22.49
CA GLY A 74 -21.69 16.26 22.67
C GLY A 74 -21.75 17.27 21.54
N GLY A 75 -21.14 16.98 20.41
CA GLY A 75 -21.02 17.91 19.30
C GLY A 75 -22.03 17.68 18.20
N HIS A 76 -23.00 18.61 18.04
CA HIS A 76 -23.62 18.92 16.75
C HIS A 76 -22.65 19.70 15.84
N GLU A 77 -21.35 19.62 16.07
CA GLU A 77 -20.40 20.13 15.09
C GLU A 77 -20.53 19.24 13.84
N GLN A 78 -21.09 19.84 12.80
CA GLN A 78 -20.96 19.31 11.46
C GLN A 78 -19.52 18.86 11.32
N VAL A 79 -19.30 17.58 10.95
CA VAL A 79 -18.00 17.09 10.55
C VAL A 79 -17.54 18.07 9.46
N LYS A 80 -16.87 19.13 9.87
CA LYS A 80 -16.27 20.08 8.95
C LYS A 80 -15.30 19.24 8.15
N ASP A 81 -15.63 19.09 6.89
CA ASP A 81 -14.72 18.58 5.90
C ASP A 81 -13.50 19.52 5.94
N THR A 82 -12.55 19.22 6.82
CA THR A 82 -11.34 20.01 6.98
C THR A 82 -10.45 19.76 5.77
N GLY A 83 -11.01 20.04 4.59
CA GLY A 83 -10.31 20.06 3.31
C GLY A 83 -9.25 21.16 3.19
N SER A 84 -8.82 21.72 4.31
CA SER A 84 -7.79 22.75 4.38
C SER A 84 -6.54 22.26 5.09
N GLY A 85 -6.03 21.09 4.71
CA GLY A 85 -4.68 20.66 5.08
C GLY A 85 -3.89 20.49 3.80
N ASN A 86 -2.78 21.20 3.66
CA ASN A 86 -1.79 21.00 2.61
C ASN A 86 -1.66 19.51 2.33
N GLY A 87 -1.90 19.04 1.10
CA GLY A 87 -2.12 17.67 0.60
C GLY A 87 -1.21 16.52 1.08
N PHE A 88 -0.75 16.61 2.30
CA PHE A 88 0.27 15.80 2.92
C PHE A 88 -0.17 15.01 4.15
N THR A 89 -1.40 15.17 4.64
CA THR A 89 -1.93 14.44 5.82
C THR A 89 -2.36 13.00 5.51
N LEU A 90 -1.89 12.44 4.40
CA LEU A 90 -2.31 11.13 3.88
C LEU A 90 -1.72 9.92 4.61
N ALA A 91 -0.69 10.10 5.42
CA ALA A 91 0.03 8.96 6.01
C ALA A 91 -0.71 8.35 7.24
N PHE A 92 -1.47 9.13 7.99
CA PHE A 92 -2.05 8.73 9.28
C PHE A 92 -3.52 9.15 9.47
N GLY A 93 -4.40 8.75 8.54
CA GLY A 93 -5.85 8.89 8.76
C GLY A 93 -6.50 10.17 8.23
N GLY A 94 -5.73 11.10 7.68
CA GLY A 94 -6.29 12.25 6.94
C GLY A 94 -6.98 11.78 5.65
N ARG A 95 -8.17 12.33 5.34
CA ARG A 95 -8.81 12.07 4.06
C ARG A 95 -8.06 12.80 2.96
N PRO A 96 -7.78 12.14 1.82
CA PRO A 96 -7.30 12.87 0.66
C PRO A 96 -8.37 13.88 0.23
N LEU A 97 -7.91 15.03 -0.23
CA LEU A 97 -8.80 16.01 -0.85
C LEU A 97 -9.55 15.36 -2.01
N PRO A 98 -10.86 15.61 -2.17
CA PRO A 98 -11.59 15.17 -3.36
C PRO A 98 -10.84 15.60 -4.62
N GLY A 99 -10.62 14.66 -5.57
CA GLY A 99 -9.88 14.92 -6.79
C GLY A 99 -8.35 14.98 -6.67
N PHE A 100 -7.77 14.61 -5.51
CA PHE A 100 -6.31 14.50 -5.38
C PHE A 100 -5.75 13.32 -6.16
N PHE A 101 -6.35 12.14 -6.04
CA PHE A 101 -5.93 10.96 -6.78
C PHE A 101 -6.45 11.00 -8.22
N ASP A 102 -5.62 10.55 -9.15
CA ASP A 102 -6.02 10.47 -10.54
C ASP A 102 -6.91 9.25 -10.81
N PRO A 103 -8.21 9.45 -11.06
CA PRO A 103 -9.10 8.36 -11.41
C PRO A 103 -8.86 7.84 -12.84
N GLY A 104 -8.14 8.58 -13.66
CA GLY A 104 -7.79 8.24 -15.04
C GLY A 104 -6.42 7.60 -15.19
N LEU A 105 -5.75 7.25 -14.07
CA LEU A 105 -4.47 6.54 -14.14
C LEU A 105 -4.60 5.27 -14.97
N SER A 106 -3.75 5.13 -15.98
CA SER A 106 -3.79 4.04 -16.94
C SER A 106 -2.43 3.34 -17.09
N TRP A 107 -2.39 2.26 -17.85
CA TRP A 107 -1.15 1.52 -18.14
C TRP A 107 -0.13 2.37 -18.91
N GLU A 108 -0.57 3.31 -19.75
CA GLU A 108 0.28 4.22 -20.50
C GLU A 108 1.08 5.17 -19.57
N ASP A 109 0.51 5.51 -18.43
CA ASP A 109 1.18 6.37 -17.44
C ASP A 109 2.45 5.76 -16.87
N LEU A 110 2.58 4.44 -16.84
CA LEU A 110 3.77 3.76 -16.35
C LEU A 110 5.02 4.19 -17.13
N SER A 111 4.88 4.53 -18.39
CA SER A 111 5.99 4.95 -19.25
C SER A 111 6.68 6.23 -18.74
N TRP A 112 5.92 7.23 -18.34
CA TRP A 112 6.49 8.46 -17.79
C TRP A 112 6.92 8.30 -16.34
N ILE A 113 6.18 7.53 -15.53
CA ILE A 113 6.54 7.26 -14.13
C ILE A 113 7.89 6.54 -14.05
N SER A 114 8.06 5.46 -14.83
CA SER A 114 9.32 4.70 -14.88
C SER A 114 10.50 5.56 -15.35
N ARG A 115 10.28 6.47 -16.29
CA ARG A 115 11.29 7.39 -16.77
C ARG A 115 11.73 8.40 -15.69
N GLU A 116 10.77 8.97 -14.95
CA GLU A 116 11.07 9.91 -13.86
C GLU A 116 11.76 9.21 -12.67
N TRP A 117 11.27 8.02 -12.32
CA TRP A 117 11.82 7.26 -11.21
C TRP A 117 13.19 6.64 -11.53
N ASN A 118 13.32 6.03 -12.68
CA ASN A 118 14.53 5.33 -13.15
C ASN A 118 15.03 4.29 -12.12
N GLY A 119 14.16 3.43 -11.66
CA GLY A 119 14.44 2.38 -10.68
C GLY A 119 13.28 1.37 -10.62
N PRO A 120 13.32 0.39 -9.70
CA PRO A 120 12.27 -0.61 -9.57
C PRO A 120 10.90 0.00 -9.27
N VAL A 121 9.88 -0.45 -10.01
CA VAL A 121 8.48 -0.07 -9.83
C VAL A 121 7.68 -1.29 -9.43
N VAL A 122 6.87 -1.15 -8.38
CA VAL A 122 5.92 -2.16 -7.91
C VAL A 122 4.50 -1.64 -8.12
N LEU A 123 3.64 -2.40 -8.77
CA LEU A 123 2.21 -2.07 -8.86
C LEU A 123 1.48 -2.66 -7.66
N LYS A 124 1.00 -1.79 -6.77
CA LYS A 124 0.26 -2.20 -5.57
C LYS A 124 -1.24 -2.10 -5.80
N GLY A 125 -1.94 -3.20 -5.54
CA GLY A 125 -3.40 -3.24 -5.66
C GLY A 125 -3.90 -4.07 -6.84
N ILE A 126 -3.06 -4.95 -7.36
CA ILE A 126 -3.43 -5.89 -8.41
C ILE A 126 -4.37 -6.95 -7.84
N GLN A 127 -5.49 -7.21 -8.55
CA GLN A 127 -6.57 -8.08 -8.08
C GLN A 127 -7.04 -9.10 -9.12
N ALA A 128 -6.46 -9.10 -10.33
CA ALA A 128 -6.82 -10.01 -11.41
C ALA A 128 -5.60 -10.56 -12.14
N VAL A 129 -5.71 -11.76 -12.71
CA VAL A 129 -4.65 -12.40 -13.51
C VAL A 129 -4.37 -11.59 -14.77
N GLU A 130 -5.39 -10.97 -15.35
CA GLU A 130 -5.31 -10.12 -16.52
C GLU A 130 -4.40 -8.92 -16.27
N ASP A 131 -4.51 -8.30 -15.09
CA ASP A 131 -3.64 -7.18 -14.71
C ASP A 131 -2.18 -7.62 -14.54
N VAL A 132 -1.94 -8.85 -14.04
CA VAL A 132 -0.59 -9.41 -13.97
C VAL A 132 0.00 -9.62 -15.37
N LYS A 133 -0.80 -10.07 -16.34
CA LYS A 133 -0.37 -10.18 -17.75
C LYS A 133 0.00 -8.83 -18.33
N LEU A 134 -0.81 -7.81 -18.07
CA LEU A 134 -0.53 -6.43 -18.50
C LEU A 134 0.73 -5.88 -17.81
N ALA A 135 0.91 -6.12 -16.50
CA ALA A 135 2.12 -5.73 -15.79
C ALA A 135 3.39 -6.30 -16.43
N VAL A 136 3.37 -7.59 -16.79
CA VAL A 136 4.48 -8.22 -17.53
C VAL A 136 4.69 -7.55 -18.90
N GLN A 137 3.62 -7.27 -19.65
CA GLN A 137 3.70 -6.64 -20.98
C GLN A 137 4.29 -5.23 -20.91
N HIS A 138 3.99 -4.49 -19.83
CA HIS A 138 4.52 -3.14 -19.60
C HIS A 138 5.90 -3.13 -18.90
N GLY A 139 6.52 -4.31 -18.71
CA GLY A 139 7.88 -4.43 -18.16
C GLY A 139 7.98 -4.06 -16.68
N VAL A 140 6.88 -4.20 -15.92
CA VAL A 140 6.89 -4.01 -14.47
C VAL A 140 7.65 -5.18 -13.83
N GLN A 141 8.51 -4.88 -12.87
CA GLN A 141 9.35 -5.89 -12.22
C GLN A 141 8.60 -6.66 -11.12
N ASP A 142 7.70 -5.98 -10.39
CA ASP A 142 7.05 -6.56 -9.23
C ASP A 142 5.60 -6.11 -9.13
N VAL A 143 4.75 -6.99 -8.58
CA VAL A 143 3.35 -6.68 -8.26
C VAL A 143 3.03 -7.02 -6.81
N LEU A 144 2.23 -6.19 -6.17
CA LEU A 144 1.63 -6.49 -4.87
C LEU A 144 0.15 -6.78 -5.05
N LEU A 145 -0.22 -8.04 -4.87
CA LEU A 145 -1.61 -8.46 -4.83
C LEU A 145 -2.25 -7.94 -3.55
N SER A 146 -3.27 -7.12 -3.69
CA SER A 146 -3.89 -6.40 -2.58
C SER A 146 -5.31 -6.02 -2.90
N ASN A 147 -6.22 -6.22 -1.95
CA ASN A 147 -7.55 -5.61 -1.97
C ASN A 147 -7.63 -4.42 -0.99
N HIS A 148 -6.47 -3.78 -0.72
CA HIS A 148 -6.34 -2.67 0.22
C HIS A 148 -6.82 -3.03 1.64
N GLY A 149 -6.66 -4.29 2.04
CA GLY A 149 -7.16 -4.80 3.31
C GLY A 149 -8.69 -4.77 3.43
N GLY A 150 -9.41 -4.90 2.32
CA GLY A 150 -10.88 -4.86 2.25
C GLY A 150 -11.47 -3.46 2.38
N ARG A 151 -10.67 -2.40 2.22
CA ARG A 151 -11.07 -0.99 2.45
C ARG A 151 -11.48 -0.24 1.17
N GLN A 152 -11.42 -0.88 0.01
CA GLN A 152 -11.74 -0.28 -1.29
C GLN A 152 -12.97 -0.96 -1.91
N MET A 153 -12.83 -1.76 -2.92
CA MET A 153 -13.96 -2.39 -3.60
C MET A 153 -14.62 -3.43 -2.71
N HIS A 154 -15.95 -3.34 -2.58
CA HIS A 154 -16.72 -4.37 -1.87
C HIS A 154 -16.67 -5.69 -2.64
N SER A 155 -16.53 -6.79 -1.93
CA SER A 155 -16.44 -8.15 -2.51
C SER A 155 -15.21 -8.39 -3.41
N ALA A 156 -14.16 -7.55 -3.31
CA ALA A 156 -12.90 -7.85 -3.96
C ALA A 156 -12.29 -9.18 -3.44
N PRO A 157 -11.64 -9.98 -4.30
CA PRO A 157 -11.00 -11.21 -3.88
C PRO A 157 -9.90 -10.94 -2.85
N SER A 158 -9.60 -11.93 -2.01
CA SER A 158 -8.41 -11.85 -1.17
C SER A 158 -7.15 -12.01 -2.02
N ALA A 159 -6.03 -11.41 -1.59
CA ALA A 159 -4.77 -11.53 -2.30
C ALA A 159 -4.32 -13.00 -2.46
N LEU A 160 -4.61 -13.87 -1.48
CA LEU A 160 -4.33 -15.31 -1.59
C LEU A 160 -5.16 -16.00 -2.68
N MET A 161 -6.41 -15.59 -2.89
CA MET A 161 -7.22 -16.14 -3.99
C MET A 161 -6.68 -15.71 -5.34
N THR A 162 -6.34 -14.43 -5.49
CA THR A 162 -5.71 -13.93 -6.72
C THR A 162 -4.37 -14.62 -6.98
N LEU A 163 -3.56 -14.86 -5.93
CA LEU A 163 -2.30 -15.60 -6.05
C LEU A 163 -2.53 -17.04 -6.53
N LEU A 164 -3.56 -17.71 -6.01
CA LEU A 164 -3.92 -19.07 -6.45
C LEU A 164 -4.39 -19.08 -7.90
N GLU A 165 -5.15 -18.07 -8.33
CA GLU A 165 -5.57 -17.93 -9.72
C GLU A 165 -4.39 -17.70 -10.67
N ILE A 166 -3.41 -16.87 -10.30
CA ILE A 166 -2.18 -16.68 -11.07
C ILE A 166 -1.45 -18.01 -11.22
N ARG A 167 -1.29 -18.74 -10.12
CA ARG A 167 -0.63 -20.06 -10.15
C ARG A 167 -1.35 -21.08 -11.05
N LYS A 168 -2.68 -20.97 -11.13
CA LYS A 168 -3.50 -21.87 -11.96
C LYS A 168 -3.54 -21.48 -13.43
N TYR A 169 -3.60 -20.18 -13.73
CA TYR A 169 -3.92 -19.70 -15.08
C TYR A 169 -2.78 -18.93 -15.76
N TYR A 170 -1.73 -18.56 -15.02
CA TYR A 170 -0.58 -17.83 -15.56
C TYR A 170 0.69 -18.10 -14.74
N ILE A 171 1.05 -19.36 -14.58
CA ILE A 171 2.18 -19.80 -13.73
C ILE A 171 3.52 -19.19 -14.16
N GLU A 172 3.71 -18.95 -15.45
CA GLU A 172 4.91 -18.33 -16.00
C GLU A 172 5.11 -16.85 -15.58
N ALA A 173 4.14 -16.25 -14.91
CA ALA A 173 4.30 -14.94 -14.31
C ALA A 173 5.42 -14.93 -13.27
N PHE A 174 5.57 -16.01 -12.51
CA PHE A 174 6.57 -16.10 -11.44
C PHE A 174 8.02 -16.17 -11.94
N ASP A 175 8.22 -16.43 -13.23
CA ASP A 175 9.53 -16.36 -13.90
C ASP A 175 9.83 -14.96 -14.45
N LYS A 176 8.82 -14.07 -14.52
CA LYS A 176 8.90 -12.78 -15.18
C LYS A 176 8.85 -11.60 -14.23
N LEU A 177 8.22 -11.76 -13.08
CA LEU A 177 8.11 -10.71 -12.05
C LEU A 177 8.02 -11.34 -10.66
N GLU A 178 8.35 -10.55 -9.63
CA GLU A 178 8.14 -10.97 -8.25
C GLU A 178 6.72 -10.62 -7.80
N VAL A 179 6.08 -11.57 -7.11
CA VAL A 179 4.72 -11.41 -6.60
C VAL A 179 4.76 -11.24 -5.09
N PHE A 180 4.26 -10.11 -4.63
CA PHE A 180 4.05 -9.80 -3.22
C PHE A 180 2.57 -9.90 -2.87
N VAL A 181 2.25 -10.10 -1.61
CA VAL A 181 0.85 -10.17 -1.14
C VAL A 181 0.66 -9.40 0.14
N ASP A 182 -0.49 -8.74 0.31
CA ASP A 182 -0.93 -8.16 1.56
C ASP A 182 -2.44 -8.35 1.78
N GLY A 183 -2.92 -7.94 2.94
CA GLY A 183 -4.33 -7.96 3.27
C GLY A 183 -4.84 -9.33 3.77
N GLY A 184 -5.35 -9.33 4.99
CA GLY A 184 -5.95 -10.52 5.60
C GLY A 184 -4.97 -11.54 6.19
N LEU A 185 -3.67 -11.33 6.06
CA LEU A 185 -2.62 -12.20 6.62
C LEU A 185 -2.39 -11.83 8.08
N ARG A 186 -2.79 -12.71 9.01
CA ARG A 186 -2.82 -12.43 10.45
C ARG A 186 -2.01 -13.40 11.29
N ASP A 187 -1.61 -14.51 10.71
CA ASP A 187 -0.88 -15.59 11.40
C ASP A 187 0.16 -16.23 10.49
N GLY A 188 1.05 -17.02 11.08
CA GLY A 188 2.13 -17.71 10.37
C GLY A 188 1.63 -18.71 9.34
N ALA A 189 0.48 -19.34 9.57
CA ALA A 189 -0.09 -20.29 8.61
C ALA A 189 -0.53 -19.60 7.32
N ALA A 190 -1.12 -18.41 7.41
CA ALA A 190 -1.47 -17.60 6.24
C ALA A 190 -0.22 -17.13 5.47
N VAL A 191 0.83 -16.74 6.19
CA VAL A 191 2.14 -16.38 5.61
C VAL A 191 2.73 -17.58 4.88
N LEU A 192 2.78 -18.74 5.52
CA LEU A 192 3.31 -19.98 4.91
C LEU A 192 2.55 -20.37 3.64
N LYS A 193 1.21 -20.29 3.65
CA LYS A 193 0.38 -20.52 2.46
C LYS A 193 0.76 -19.60 1.30
N ALA A 194 0.96 -18.29 1.58
CA ALA A 194 1.38 -17.35 0.56
C ALA A 194 2.76 -17.73 -0.05
N LEU A 195 3.72 -18.06 0.80
CA LEU A 195 5.06 -18.47 0.35
C LEU A 195 5.02 -19.78 -0.45
N CYS A 196 4.25 -20.78 -0.02
CA CYS A 196 4.03 -22.02 -0.76
C CYS A 196 3.37 -21.81 -2.14
N LEU A 197 2.59 -20.72 -2.28
CA LEU A 197 1.99 -20.30 -3.55
C LEU A 197 2.91 -19.40 -4.39
N SER A 198 4.20 -19.30 -4.02
CA SER A 198 5.24 -18.53 -4.72
C SER A 198 5.21 -17.01 -4.49
N ALA A 199 4.54 -16.53 -3.45
CA ALA A 199 4.76 -15.15 -3.02
C ALA A 199 6.21 -14.98 -2.51
N LYS A 200 6.85 -13.88 -2.87
CA LYS A 200 8.21 -13.53 -2.41
C LYS A 200 8.19 -12.76 -1.10
N VAL A 201 7.20 -11.90 -0.93
CA VAL A 201 7.06 -11.02 0.24
C VAL A 201 5.61 -11.03 0.70
N VAL A 202 5.43 -10.99 2.02
CA VAL A 202 4.12 -10.88 2.67
C VAL A 202 4.08 -9.58 3.46
N GLY A 203 3.09 -8.74 3.17
CA GLY A 203 2.84 -7.49 3.87
C GLY A 203 1.84 -7.69 5.03
N VAL A 204 2.21 -7.19 6.19
CA VAL A 204 1.35 -7.20 7.39
C VAL A 204 1.10 -5.76 7.83
N GLY A 205 -0.17 -5.34 7.85
CA GLY A 205 -0.57 -3.98 8.19
C GLY A 205 -1.17 -3.89 9.60
N ARG A 206 -2.50 -3.95 9.70
CA ARG A 206 -3.24 -3.74 10.95
C ARG A 206 -2.77 -4.55 12.16
N PRO A 207 -2.36 -5.82 12.06
CA PRO A 207 -1.82 -6.53 13.22
C PRO A 207 -0.64 -5.79 13.88
N ASN A 208 0.30 -5.26 13.08
CA ASN A 208 1.43 -4.49 13.61
C ASN A 208 0.98 -3.13 14.20
N PHE A 209 0.00 -2.45 13.60
CA PHE A 209 -0.55 -1.21 14.17
C PHE A 209 -1.21 -1.46 15.53
N TYR A 210 -2.01 -2.52 15.65
CA TYR A 210 -2.65 -2.87 16.92
C TYR A 210 -1.63 -3.31 17.98
N ALA A 211 -0.61 -4.06 17.57
CA ALA A 211 0.47 -4.46 18.46
C ALA A 211 1.27 -3.24 18.95
N MET A 212 1.53 -2.28 18.07
CA MET A 212 2.24 -1.04 18.40
C MET A 212 1.43 -0.18 19.37
N GLU A 213 0.13 -0.03 19.13
CA GLU A 213 -0.76 0.76 19.99
C GLU A 213 -0.88 0.15 21.40
N ALA A 214 -0.99 -1.18 21.50
CA ALA A 214 -1.19 -1.86 22.76
C ALA A 214 0.11 -2.06 23.56
N TYR A 215 1.24 -2.27 22.90
CA TYR A 215 2.48 -2.75 23.54
C TYR A 215 3.76 -2.08 23.02
N GLY A 216 3.65 -1.04 22.20
CA GLY A 216 4.80 -0.31 21.64
C GLY A 216 5.67 -1.18 20.74
N VAL A 217 6.97 -0.90 20.75
CA VAL A 217 7.96 -1.62 19.91
C VAL A 217 7.99 -3.12 20.22
N GLU A 218 7.98 -3.50 21.49
CA GLU A 218 7.97 -4.91 21.91
C GLU A 218 6.75 -5.67 21.35
N GLY A 219 5.60 -5.01 21.24
CA GLY A 219 4.41 -5.59 20.62
C GLY A 219 4.61 -5.90 19.14
N VAL A 220 5.24 -4.99 18.41
CA VAL A 220 5.55 -5.18 16.98
C VAL A 220 6.57 -6.32 16.82
N GLU A 221 7.60 -6.36 17.63
CA GLU A 221 8.60 -7.43 17.62
C GLU A 221 7.96 -8.80 17.84
N LYS A 222 7.12 -8.94 18.87
CA LYS A 222 6.37 -10.19 19.13
C LYS A 222 5.40 -10.54 18.00
N CYS A 223 4.73 -9.56 17.40
CA CYS A 223 3.81 -9.78 16.29
C CYS A 223 4.54 -10.33 15.04
N THR A 224 5.80 -9.97 14.87
CA THR A 224 6.63 -10.40 13.73
C THR A 224 7.52 -11.60 14.05
N ASP A 225 7.69 -11.96 15.30
CA ASP A 225 8.54 -13.07 15.72
C ASP A 225 7.92 -14.41 15.29
N ARG A 226 8.63 -15.13 14.42
CA ARG A 226 8.22 -16.44 13.88
C ARG A 226 8.26 -17.58 14.89
N LYS A 227 8.84 -17.38 16.07
CA LYS A 227 8.96 -18.44 17.10
C LYS A 227 7.63 -18.81 17.76
N HIS A 228 6.58 -18.04 17.48
CA HIS A 228 5.23 -18.26 18.00
C HIS A 228 4.26 -18.78 16.93
N ILE A 229 4.72 -19.65 16.03
CA ILE A 229 3.80 -20.51 15.29
C ILE A 229 3.47 -21.65 16.25
N PRO A 230 2.23 -21.76 16.79
CA PRO A 230 1.86 -22.94 17.56
C PRO A 230 1.97 -24.17 16.67
N ASP A 231 2.52 -25.23 17.22
CA ASP A 231 2.57 -26.56 16.60
C ASP A 231 1.17 -27.05 16.22
#